data_fdd757b57624fce96bc7969ba2a3d196
#
_entry.id   fdd757b57624fce96bc7969ba2a3d196
#
_cell.length_a   1.000
_cell.length_b   1.000
_cell.length_c   1.000
_cell.angle_alpha   90.00
_cell.angle_beta   90.00
_cell.angle_gamma   90.00
#
_symmetry.space_group_name_H-M   'P 1'
#
loop_
_entity.id
_entity.type
_entity.pdbx_description
1 polymer ?
#
loop_
_entity_poly.entity_id
_entity_poly.type
_entity_poly.pdbx_seq_one_letter_code
_entity_poly.pdbx_strand_id
1 'polypeptide(L)'
;MKVVAKNLNFTYSPKTKGLSFRALDNVNVEIKEGEIFGIIGKTGSGKSTFVQHINGLIKVQKGGGALKVGDYDLTDKKCDYKSLRAKVGMMFQYPEHQLFAETVFEDVAFALKNFAKDISAEEIAARVKEALSTVGLDYNEVKDKSPFDLSGGQKRRVAIAGVIVAKPEILVLDEPAAGLDPKGKREFLELLLRLHKDYVKTIIIVSHDMNLVAEYCTRAAVFSGGKIIATGTPKEIFSDKNIIEKSGLDLPLTAALTEKLKSKGIITDSDFTVEDFTEKLIVALKNGGKIR
;
A
#
# COMPACT_ATOMS: atom_id res chain seq x y z
N MET A 1 -7.16 -11.02 -6.96
CA MET A 1 -8.13 -10.05 -7.60
C MET A 1 -7.37 -8.94 -8.28
N LYS A 2 -7.77 -8.51 -9.50
CA LYS A 2 -7.26 -7.32 -10.20
C LYS A 2 -8.13 -6.08 -9.91
N VAL A 3 -7.52 -4.88 -10.05
CA VAL A 3 -8.23 -3.59 -9.98
C VAL A 3 -8.13 -2.91 -11.34
N VAL A 4 -9.26 -2.44 -11.87
CA VAL A 4 -9.31 -1.73 -13.16
C VAL A 4 -10.13 -0.46 -13.00
N ALA A 5 -9.48 0.69 -13.16
CA ALA A 5 -10.11 1.99 -13.26
C ALA A 5 -10.07 2.48 -14.72
N LYS A 6 -11.22 2.97 -15.22
CA LYS A 6 -11.33 3.58 -16.56
C LYS A 6 -12.04 4.91 -16.46
N ASN A 7 -11.35 5.97 -16.86
CA ASN A 7 -11.84 7.35 -16.85
C ASN A 7 -12.45 7.73 -15.49
N LEU A 8 -11.84 7.25 -14.39
CA LEU A 8 -12.36 7.48 -13.05
C LEU A 8 -12.18 8.94 -12.67
N ASN A 9 -13.30 9.57 -12.30
CA ASN A 9 -13.37 10.98 -11.90
C ASN A 9 -14.05 11.08 -10.54
N PHE A 10 -13.56 11.99 -9.70
CA PHE A 10 -14.20 12.27 -8.43
C PHE A 10 -13.96 13.72 -8.00
N THR A 11 -15.05 14.36 -7.55
CA THR A 11 -15.03 15.75 -7.07
C THR A 11 -15.64 15.80 -5.67
N TYR A 12 -14.88 16.33 -4.72
CA TYR A 12 -15.42 16.69 -3.42
C TYR A 12 -16.26 17.96 -3.57
N SER A 13 -17.55 17.86 -3.26
CA SER A 13 -18.47 19.01 -3.25
C SER A 13 -18.92 19.24 -1.82
N PRO A 14 -18.56 20.36 -1.18
CA PRO A 14 -19.05 20.67 0.16
C PRO A 14 -20.56 20.89 0.15
N LYS A 15 -21.25 20.51 1.24
CA LYS A 15 -22.71 20.72 1.40
C LYS A 15 -23.10 22.18 1.44
N THR A 16 -22.19 23.06 1.84
CA THR A 16 -22.33 24.52 1.83
C THR A 16 -21.68 25.10 0.57
N LYS A 17 -22.17 26.24 0.07
CA LYS A 17 -21.60 26.95 -1.11
C LYS A 17 -20.11 27.20 -0.90
N GLY A 18 -19.27 26.28 -1.34
CA GLY A 18 -17.82 26.31 -1.24
C GLY A 18 -17.18 25.83 -2.54
N LEU A 19 -15.87 25.95 -2.64
CA LEU A 19 -15.10 25.53 -3.80
C LEU A 19 -15.14 23.98 -3.90
N SER A 20 -15.66 23.46 -5.01
CA SER A 20 -15.54 22.03 -5.34
C SER A 20 -14.07 21.73 -5.68
N PHE A 21 -13.57 20.57 -5.20
CA PHE A 21 -12.21 20.13 -5.45
C PHE A 21 -12.24 18.80 -6.24
N ARG A 22 -11.71 18.82 -7.47
CA ARG A 22 -11.58 17.62 -8.29
C ARG A 22 -10.37 16.84 -7.84
N ALA A 23 -10.61 15.74 -7.13
CA ALA A 23 -9.56 14.91 -6.55
C ALA A 23 -9.07 13.82 -7.52
N LEU A 24 -9.93 13.33 -8.41
CA LEU A 24 -9.58 12.39 -9.47
C LEU A 24 -10.05 12.94 -10.81
N ASP A 25 -9.17 12.96 -11.81
CA ASP A 25 -9.41 13.49 -13.15
C ASP A 25 -8.94 12.48 -14.19
N ASN A 26 -9.91 11.74 -14.76
CA ASN A 26 -9.68 10.78 -15.83
C ASN A 26 -8.61 9.72 -15.48
N VAL A 27 -8.69 9.16 -14.28
CA VAL A 27 -7.74 8.15 -13.80
C VAL A 27 -7.98 6.83 -14.54
N ASN A 28 -6.92 6.34 -15.18
CA ASN A 28 -6.90 5.07 -15.90
C ASN A 28 -5.72 4.24 -15.39
N VAL A 29 -6.01 3.05 -14.82
CA VAL A 29 -4.98 2.13 -14.32
C VAL A 29 -5.51 0.71 -14.22
N GLU A 30 -4.64 -0.24 -14.46
CA GLU A 30 -4.84 -1.65 -14.17
C GLU A 30 -3.77 -2.13 -13.21
N ILE A 31 -4.19 -2.66 -12.05
CA ILE A 31 -3.36 -3.33 -11.06
C ILE A 31 -3.64 -4.83 -11.18
N LYS A 32 -2.61 -5.60 -11.51
CA LYS A 32 -2.76 -7.05 -11.73
C LYS A 32 -2.74 -7.81 -10.41
N GLU A 33 -3.33 -8.98 -10.41
CA GLU A 33 -3.20 -9.91 -9.30
C GLU A 33 -1.74 -10.34 -9.15
N GLY A 34 -1.26 -10.44 -7.91
CA GLY A 34 0.11 -10.82 -7.60
C GLY A 34 1.10 -9.65 -7.51
N GLU A 35 0.70 -8.43 -7.83
CA GLU A 35 1.59 -7.26 -7.75
C GLU A 35 1.71 -6.72 -6.33
N ILE A 36 2.90 -6.20 -5.99
CA ILE A 36 3.08 -5.16 -4.99
C ILE A 36 3.09 -3.84 -5.77
N PHE A 37 1.98 -3.12 -5.75
CA PHE A 37 1.77 -1.95 -6.59
C PHE A 37 1.91 -0.65 -5.80
N GLY A 38 2.85 0.20 -6.21
CA GLY A 38 3.07 1.52 -5.62
C GLY A 38 2.13 2.59 -6.18
N ILE A 39 1.60 3.46 -5.33
CA ILE A 39 0.90 4.68 -5.71
C ILE A 39 1.67 5.86 -5.12
N ILE A 40 2.34 6.63 -5.98
CA ILE A 40 3.26 7.68 -5.58
C ILE A 40 2.81 9.05 -6.11
N GLY A 41 3.27 10.12 -5.48
CA GLY A 41 2.93 11.48 -5.86
C GLY A 41 2.91 12.41 -4.65
N LYS A 42 2.88 13.72 -4.89
CA LYS A 42 2.82 14.74 -3.84
C LYS A 42 1.55 14.63 -3.00
N THR A 43 1.59 15.17 -1.79
CA THR A 43 0.39 15.31 -0.95
C THR A 43 -0.68 16.10 -1.70
N GLY A 44 -1.94 15.65 -1.61
CA GLY A 44 -3.05 16.27 -2.33
C GLY A 44 -3.18 15.88 -3.81
N SER A 45 -2.35 14.96 -4.35
CA SER A 45 -2.42 14.53 -5.75
C SER A 45 -3.56 13.56 -6.07
N GLY A 46 -4.34 13.08 -5.06
CA GLY A 46 -5.49 12.19 -5.26
C GLY A 46 -5.28 10.73 -4.83
N LYS A 47 -4.09 10.35 -4.37
CA LYS A 47 -3.72 8.96 -4.01
C LYS A 47 -4.68 8.31 -3.00
N SER A 48 -4.83 8.91 -1.82
CA SER A 48 -5.72 8.39 -0.78
C SER A 48 -7.18 8.35 -1.23
N THR A 49 -7.63 9.35 -2.01
CA THR A 49 -8.96 9.33 -2.62
C THR A 49 -9.12 8.11 -3.53
N PHE A 50 -8.13 7.80 -4.37
CA PHE A 50 -8.19 6.64 -5.26
C PHE A 50 -8.25 5.32 -4.49
N VAL A 51 -7.40 5.12 -3.50
CA VAL A 51 -7.41 3.85 -2.74
C VAL A 51 -8.67 3.68 -1.89
N GLN A 52 -9.26 4.76 -1.41
CA GLN A 52 -10.54 4.74 -0.72
C GLN A 52 -11.72 4.35 -1.63
N HIS A 53 -11.62 4.58 -2.94
CA HIS A 53 -12.56 4.04 -3.91
C HIS A 53 -12.40 2.52 -4.06
N ILE A 54 -11.17 2.00 -4.09
CA ILE A 54 -10.91 0.55 -4.24
C ILE A 54 -11.57 -0.26 -3.12
N ASN A 55 -11.54 0.23 -1.89
CA ASN A 55 -12.20 -0.40 -0.74
C ASN A 55 -13.70 -0.05 -0.64
N GLY A 56 -14.21 0.85 -1.48
CA GLY A 56 -15.60 1.30 -1.47
C GLY A 56 -15.96 2.21 -0.27
N LEU A 57 -14.99 2.82 0.41
CA LEU A 57 -15.22 3.88 1.39
C LEU A 57 -15.77 5.13 0.72
N ILE A 58 -15.22 5.46 -0.45
CA ILE A 58 -15.77 6.48 -1.34
C ILE A 58 -16.46 5.76 -2.51
N LYS A 59 -17.71 6.11 -2.76
CA LYS A 59 -18.46 5.53 -3.87
C LYS A 59 -18.17 6.25 -5.17
N VAL A 60 -18.13 5.52 -6.28
CA VAL A 60 -18.02 6.10 -7.62
C VAL A 60 -19.21 7.01 -7.89
N GLN A 61 -18.95 8.24 -8.31
CA GLN A 61 -19.99 9.22 -8.62
C GLN A 61 -20.71 8.84 -9.93
N LYS A 62 -21.97 9.22 -10.06
CA LYS A 62 -22.73 9.05 -11.31
C LYS A 62 -22.00 9.77 -12.46
N GLY A 63 -21.70 9.03 -13.52
CA GLY A 63 -20.88 9.57 -14.65
C GLY A 63 -19.40 9.73 -14.34
N GLY A 64 -18.93 9.24 -13.21
CA GLY A 64 -17.53 9.33 -12.77
C GLY A 64 -16.61 8.26 -13.36
N GLY A 65 -16.95 7.62 -14.46
CA GLY A 65 -16.17 6.56 -15.07
C GLY A 65 -16.50 5.18 -14.51
N ALA A 66 -15.55 4.25 -14.56
CA ALA A 66 -15.72 2.88 -14.10
C ALA A 66 -14.59 2.46 -13.15
N LEU A 67 -14.94 1.68 -12.13
CA LEU A 67 -13.99 1.02 -11.24
C LEU A 67 -14.48 -0.41 -10.96
N LYS A 68 -13.64 -1.38 -11.31
CA LYS A 68 -13.87 -2.80 -11.02
C LYS A 68 -12.77 -3.35 -10.13
N VAL A 69 -13.16 -4.13 -9.13
CA VAL A 69 -12.25 -4.80 -8.20
C VAL A 69 -12.63 -6.29 -8.19
N GLY A 70 -11.86 -7.11 -8.88
CA GLY A 70 -12.26 -8.47 -9.22
C GLY A 70 -13.60 -8.49 -9.94
N ASP A 71 -14.57 -9.20 -9.38
CA ASP A 71 -15.93 -9.33 -9.91
C ASP A 71 -16.87 -8.18 -9.48
N TYR A 72 -16.40 -7.30 -8.57
CA TYR A 72 -17.21 -6.18 -8.07
C TYR A 72 -17.11 -4.99 -9.02
N ASP A 73 -18.24 -4.58 -9.58
CA ASP A 73 -18.40 -3.32 -10.32
C ASP A 73 -18.87 -2.23 -9.34
N LEU A 74 -17.99 -1.31 -8.98
CA LEU A 74 -18.29 -0.28 -7.99
C LEU A 74 -19.18 0.85 -8.54
N THR A 75 -19.52 0.81 -9.83
CA THR A 75 -20.50 1.71 -10.45
C THR A 75 -21.92 1.18 -10.31
N ASP A 76 -22.08 -0.12 -10.05
CA ASP A 76 -23.39 -0.72 -9.82
C ASP A 76 -23.92 -0.30 -8.44
N LYS A 77 -25.16 0.22 -8.44
CA LYS A 77 -25.86 0.57 -7.18
C LYS A 77 -26.13 -0.63 -6.28
N LYS A 78 -26.15 -1.85 -6.86
CA LYS A 78 -26.35 -3.11 -6.15
C LYS A 78 -25.04 -3.77 -5.70
N CYS A 79 -23.90 -3.11 -5.89
CA CYS A 79 -22.61 -3.64 -5.46
C CYS A 79 -22.62 -4.00 -3.98
N ASP A 80 -22.24 -5.24 -3.66
CA ASP A 80 -22.11 -5.71 -2.27
C ASP A 80 -20.80 -5.21 -1.65
N TYR A 81 -20.85 -4.00 -1.12
CA TYR A 81 -19.69 -3.38 -0.45
C TYR A 81 -19.26 -4.12 0.82
N LYS A 82 -20.15 -4.91 1.45
CA LYS A 82 -19.77 -5.70 2.63
C LYS A 82 -18.84 -6.83 2.22
N SER A 83 -19.20 -7.60 1.22
CA SER A 83 -18.37 -8.67 0.67
C SER A 83 -17.08 -8.12 0.02
N LEU A 84 -17.15 -6.97 -0.65
CA LEU A 84 -15.96 -6.29 -1.17
C LEU A 84 -14.94 -5.99 -0.05
N ARG A 85 -15.38 -5.39 1.06
CA ARG A 85 -14.51 -5.01 2.18
C ARG A 85 -13.91 -6.21 2.90
N ALA A 86 -14.57 -7.34 2.89
CA ALA A 86 -14.00 -8.59 3.40
C ALA A 86 -12.80 -9.06 2.55
N LYS A 87 -12.82 -8.75 1.24
CA LYS A 87 -11.78 -9.14 0.28
C LYS A 87 -10.71 -8.06 0.05
N VAL A 88 -11.02 -6.81 0.37
CA VAL A 88 -10.11 -5.67 0.24
C VAL A 88 -9.87 -5.06 1.60
N GLY A 89 -8.85 -5.56 2.28
CA GLY A 89 -8.38 -5.00 3.56
C GLY A 89 -7.74 -3.64 3.34
N MET A 90 -7.99 -2.68 4.24
CA MET A 90 -7.41 -1.35 4.16
C MET A 90 -6.83 -0.92 5.50
N MET A 91 -5.59 -0.44 5.46
CA MET A 91 -4.90 0.15 6.60
C MET A 91 -4.59 1.61 6.28
N PHE A 92 -5.03 2.52 7.13
CA PHE A 92 -4.77 3.95 7.01
C PHE A 92 -3.43 4.34 7.60
N GLN A 93 -3.03 5.57 7.35
CA GLN A 93 -1.89 6.20 8.01
C GLN A 93 -2.10 6.18 9.54
N TYR A 94 -1.06 5.82 10.30
CA TYR A 94 -1.13 5.60 11.75
C TYR A 94 -2.17 4.55 12.16
N PRO A 95 -2.00 3.28 11.77
CA PRO A 95 -2.99 2.23 11.98
C PRO A 95 -3.28 1.97 13.46
N GLU A 96 -2.38 2.35 14.36
CA GLU A 96 -2.57 2.32 15.81
C GLU A 96 -3.74 3.19 16.30
N HIS A 97 -4.16 4.19 15.52
CA HIS A 97 -5.34 5.01 15.84
C HIS A 97 -6.66 4.35 15.41
N GLN A 98 -6.61 3.20 14.74
CA GLN A 98 -7.80 2.44 14.34
C GLN A 98 -8.27 1.47 15.43
N LEU A 99 -7.47 1.27 16.48
CA LEU A 99 -7.80 0.40 17.62
C LEU A 99 -8.85 1.06 18.51
N PHE A 100 -9.89 0.31 18.87
CA PHE A 100 -11.04 0.86 19.58
C PHE A 100 -11.67 -0.09 20.60
N ALA A 101 -11.37 -1.41 20.56
CA ALA A 101 -11.97 -2.39 21.44
C ALA A 101 -11.32 -2.41 22.83
N GLU A 102 -11.96 -3.05 23.79
CA GLU A 102 -11.45 -3.20 25.15
C GLU A 102 -10.26 -4.16 25.22
N THR A 103 -10.27 -5.21 24.39
CA THR A 103 -9.20 -6.19 24.31
C THR A 103 -8.64 -6.34 22.90
N VAL A 104 -7.38 -6.78 22.80
CA VAL A 104 -6.74 -7.15 21.52
C VAL A 104 -7.54 -8.21 20.78
N PHE A 105 -8.06 -9.20 21.52
CA PHE A 105 -8.88 -10.24 20.91
C PHE A 105 -10.11 -9.68 20.22
N GLU A 106 -10.84 -8.79 20.88
CA GLU A 106 -12.07 -8.21 20.33
C GLU A 106 -11.78 -7.30 19.13
N ASP A 107 -10.69 -6.53 19.20
CA ASP A 107 -10.27 -5.65 18.13
C ASP A 107 -9.95 -6.46 16.86
N VAL A 108 -9.13 -7.50 16.99
CA VAL A 108 -8.78 -8.37 15.86
C VAL A 108 -9.99 -9.18 15.36
N ALA A 109 -10.85 -9.69 16.27
CA ALA A 109 -12.04 -10.45 15.90
C ALA A 109 -13.12 -9.61 15.20
N PHE A 110 -13.06 -8.29 15.29
CA PHE A 110 -14.10 -7.39 14.78
C PHE A 110 -14.43 -7.60 13.30
N ALA A 111 -13.41 -7.78 12.46
CA ALA A 111 -13.62 -8.03 11.03
C ALA A 111 -14.37 -9.34 10.78
N LEU A 112 -14.04 -10.42 11.51
CA LEU A 112 -14.73 -11.70 11.38
C LEU A 112 -16.19 -11.61 11.82
N LYS A 113 -16.46 -10.99 12.96
CA LYS A 113 -17.82 -10.79 13.48
C LYS A 113 -18.72 -10.01 12.51
N ASN A 114 -18.12 -9.10 11.72
CA ASN A 114 -18.88 -8.27 10.78
C ASN A 114 -18.98 -8.85 9.37
N PHE A 115 -17.96 -9.58 8.89
CA PHE A 115 -17.91 -10.02 7.49
C PHE A 115 -18.26 -11.49 7.31
N ALA A 116 -17.88 -12.36 8.26
CA ALA A 116 -18.22 -13.76 8.18
C ALA A 116 -19.65 -14.00 8.73
N LYS A 117 -20.45 -14.77 7.97
CA LYS A 117 -21.75 -15.27 8.44
C LYS A 117 -21.51 -16.62 9.09
N ASP A 118 -22.19 -16.87 10.21
CA ASP A 118 -22.27 -18.19 10.88
C ASP A 118 -20.90 -18.78 11.28
N ILE A 119 -19.92 -17.90 11.63
CA ILE A 119 -18.61 -18.33 12.15
C ILE A 119 -18.70 -18.67 13.64
N SER A 120 -18.19 -19.85 14.04
CA SER A 120 -18.20 -20.26 15.45
C SER A 120 -17.18 -19.48 16.31
N ALA A 121 -17.41 -19.45 17.62
CA ALA A 121 -16.49 -18.82 18.56
C ALA A 121 -15.09 -19.45 18.52
N GLU A 122 -15.03 -20.77 18.37
CA GLU A 122 -13.79 -21.55 18.26
C GLU A 122 -13.02 -21.18 16.99
N GLU A 123 -13.71 -21.02 15.86
CA GLU A 123 -13.09 -20.61 14.61
C GLU A 123 -12.60 -19.15 14.67
N ILE A 124 -13.36 -18.25 15.31
CA ILE A 124 -12.91 -16.88 15.57
C ILE A 124 -11.60 -16.90 16.38
N ALA A 125 -11.57 -17.67 17.49
CA ALA A 125 -10.39 -17.75 18.34
C ALA A 125 -9.17 -18.31 17.59
N ALA A 126 -9.37 -19.34 16.77
CA ALA A 126 -8.30 -19.91 15.94
C ALA A 126 -7.74 -18.90 14.94
N ARG A 127 -8.61 -18.18 14.22
CA ARG A 127 -8.19 -17.16 13.23
C ARG A 127 -7.52 -15.94 13.88
N VAL A 128 -8.01 -15.50 15.04
CA VAL A 128 -7.38 -14.41 15.79
C VAL A 128 -5.98 -14.83 16.24
N LYS A 129 -5.83 -16.06 16.76
CA LYS A 129 -4.54 -16.61 17.14
C LYS A 129 -3.58 -16.68 15.95
N GLU A 130 -4.04 -17.18 14.80
CA GLU A 130 -3.27 -17.24 13.56
C GLU A 130 -2.82 -15.83 13.13
N ALA A 131 -3.73 -14.85 13.10
CA ALA A 131 -3.43 -13.50 12.68
C ALA A 131 -2.41 -12.80 13.59
N LEU A 132 -2.56 -12.93 14.93
CA LEU A 132 -1.60 -12.38 15.89
C LEU A 132 -0.22 -13.04 15.76
N SER A 133 -0.15 -14.36 15.61
CA SER A 133 1.11 -15.07 15.40
C SER A 133 1.79 -14.65 14.09
N THR A 134 1.01 -14.43 13.02
CA THR A 134 1.52 -13.98 11.72
C THR A 134 2.22 -12.63 11.81
N VAL A 135 1.71 -11.72 12.64
CA VAL A 135 2.35 -10.42 12.86
C VAL A 135 3.42 -10.44 13.95
N GLY A 136 3.76 -11.63 14.49
CA GLY A 136 4.82 -11.81 15.49
C GLY A 136 4.42 -11.36 16.90
N LEU A 137 3.14 -11.55 17.26
CA LEU A 137 2.63 -11.34 18.62
C LEU A 137 2.22 -12.69 19.24
N ASP A 138 2.61 -12.93 20.49
CA ASP A 138 2.13 -14.10 21.22
C ASP A 138 0.68 -13.89 21.65
N TYR A 139 -0.20 -14.77 21.17
CA TYR A 139 -1.64 -14.72 21.44
C TYR A 139 -1.95 -14.72 22.95
N ASN A 140 -1.31 -15.61 23.73
CA ASN A 140 -1.61 -15.75 25.14
C ASN A 140 -1.15 -14.55 25.97
N GLU A 141 -0.09 -13.88 25.51
CA GLU A 141 0.43 -12.69 26.20
C GLU A 141 -0.42 -11.44 25.96
N VAL A 142 -1.05 -11.31 24.76
CA VAL A 142 -1.67 -10.05 24.35
C VAL A 142 -3.18 -10.08 24.25
N LYS A 143 -3.83 -11.24 24.07
CA LYS A 143 -5.26 -11.35 23.73
C LYS A 143 -6.22 -10.62 24.69
N ASP A 144 -5.91 -10.70 25.99
CA ASP A 144 -6.74 -10.11 27.05
C ASP A 144 -6.30 -8.70 27.47
N LYS A 145 -5.19 -8.18 26.90
CA LYS A 145 -4.72 -6.83 27.19
C LYS A 145 -5.55 -5.79 26.43
N SER A 146 -5.64 -4.62 27.01
CA SER A 146 -6.13 -3.45 26.26
C SER A 146 -5.14 -3.11 25.14
N PRO A 147 -5.62 -2.87 23.90
CA PRO A 147 -4.76 -2.38 22.82
C PRO A 147 -4.01 -1.09 23.21
N PHE A 148 -4.61 -0.29 24.09
CA PHE A 148 -4.03 1.01 24.51
C PHE A 148 -2.83 0.87 25.45
N ASP A 149 -2.66 -0.28 26.10
CA ASP A 149 -1.53 -0.58 27.00
C ASP A 149 -0.30 -1.13 26.25
N LEU A 150 -0.43 -1.38 24.95
CA LEU A 150 0.64 -1.93 24.12
C LEU A 150 1.63 -0.83 23.67
N SER A 151 2.88 -1.22 23.37
CA SER A 151 3.83 -0.34 22.69
C SER A 151 3.33 0.06 21.28
N GLY A 152 3.81 1.18 20.74
CA GLY A 152 3.41 1.65 19.41
C GLY A 152 3.61 0.59 18.31
N GLY A 153 4.74 -0.14 18.35
CA GLY A 153 5.00 -1.24 17.43
C GLY A 153 4.03 -2.41 17.58
N GLN A 154 3.66 -2.77 18.82
CA GLN A 154 2.66 -3.80 19.10
C GLN A 154 1.27 -3.36 18.63
N LYS A 155 0.85 -2.11 18.93
CA LYS A 155 -0.41 -1.53 18.44
C LYS A 155 -0.53 -1.65 16.92
N ARG A 156 0.53 -1.27 16.20
CA ARG A 156 0.56 -1.38 14.72
C ARG A 156 0.42 -2.82 14.26
N ARG A 157 1.08 -3.78 14.90
CA ARG A 157 0.96 -5.21 14.61
C ARG A 157 -0.46 -5.72 14.88
N VAL A 158 -1.10 -5.30 15.96
CA VAL A 158 -2.51 -5.63 16.25
C VAL A 158 -3.44 -5.06 15.15
N ALA A 159 -3.25 -3.82 14.73
CA ALA A 159 -4.04 -3.23 13.65
C ALA A 159 -3.89 -4.00 12.33
N ILE A 160 -2.67 -4.46 12.00
CA ILE A 160 -2.46 -5.33 10.84
C ILE A 160 -3.19 -6.66 11.02
N ALA A 161 -3.08 -7.28 12.19
CA ALA A 161 -3.79 -8.54 12.50
C ALA A 161 -5.30 -8.39 12.31
N GLY A 162 -5.89 -7.27 12.76
CA GLY A 162 -7.31 -6.97 12.57
C GLY A 162 -7.74 -6.84 11.10
N VAL A 163 -6.83 -6.46 10.22
CA VAL A 163 -7.12 -6.42 8.77
C VAL A 163 -6.94 -7.78 8.12
N ILE A 164 -5.85 -8.50 8.43
CA ILE A 164 -5.52 -9.78 7.76
C ILE A 164 -6.33 -10.96 8.27
N VAL A 165 -6.95 -10.87 9.45
CA VAL A 165 -7.77 -11.96 10.04
C VAL A 165 -8.92 -12.39 9.13
N ALA A 166 -9.43 -11.47 8.30
CA ALA A 166 -10.46 -11.76 7.29
C ALA A 166 -9.90 -12.45 6.04
N LYS A 167 -8.57 -12.65 5.93
CA LYS A 167 -7.84 -13.21 4.78
C LYS A 167 -8.19 -12.46 3.48
N PRO A 168 -7.95 -11.14 3.41
CA PRO A 168 -8.27 -10.36 2.21
C PRO A 168 -7.43 -10.81 1.00
N GLU A 169 -7.97 -10.65 -0.20
CA GLU A 169 -7.24 -10.91 -1.45
C GLU A 169 -6.37 -9.72 -1.86
N ILE A 170 -6.79 -8.50 -1.49
CA ILE A 170 -6.04 -7.25 -1.69
C ILE A 170 -5.82 -6.59 -0.34
N LEU A 171 -4.61 -6.13 -0.07
CA LEU A 171 -4.27 -5.30 1.08
C LEU A 171 -3.86 -3.91 0.59
N VAL A 172 -4.62 -2.91 0.97
CA VAL A 172 -4.34 -1.50 0.68
C VAL A 172 -3.71 -0.86 1.91
N LEU A 173 -2.58 -0.21 1.72
CA LEU A 173 -1.78 0.42 2.78
C LEU A 173 -1.55 1.89 2.42
N ASP A 174 -2.13 2.81 3.20
CA ASP A 174 -1.93 4.24 2.99
C ASP A 174 -0.85 4.75 3.96
N GLU A 175 0.34 5.10 3.42
CA GLU A 175 1.53 5.56 4.15
C GLU A 175 1.93 4.63 5.32
N PRO A 176 2.12 3.33 5.08
CA PRO A 176 2.21 2.33 6.15
C PRO A 176 3.49 2.43 6.98
N ALA A 177 4.53 3.06 6.49
CA ALA A 177 5.81 3.22 7.18
C ALA A 177 5.97 4.59 7.86
N ALA A 178 4.93 5.45 7.81
CA ALA A 178 4.98 6.77 8.41
C ALA A 178 5.21 6.69 9.92
N GLY A 179 6.12 7.53 10.43
CA GLY A 179 6.43 7.63 11.87
C GLY A 179 7.27 6.49 12.43
N LEU A 180 7.71 5.51 11.60
CA LEU A 180 8.63 4.47 12.04
C LEU A 180 10.09 4.93 11.95
N ASP A 181 10.89 4.51 12.93
CA ASP A 181 12.33 4.58 12.84
C ASP A 181 12.89 3.63 11.76
N PRO A 182 14.15 3.74 11.35
CA PRO A 182 14.72 2.90 10.28
C PRO A 182 14.63 1.40 10.55
N LYS A 183 14.74 0.97 11.83
CA LYS A 183 14.63 -0.43 12.22
C LYS A 183 13.18 -0.92 12.10
N GLY A 184 12.25 -0.19 12.70
CA GLY A 184 10.82 -0.51 12.64
C GLY A 184 10.27 -0.53 11.22
N LYS A 185 10.75 0.40 10.35
CA LYS A 185 10.40 0.41 8.93
C LYS A 185 10.85 -0.88 8.24
N ARG A 186 12.07 -1.34 8.45
CA ARG A 186 12.61 -2.58 7.87
C ARG A 186 11.80 -3.79 8.33
N GLU A 187 11.60 -3.94 9.64
CA GLU A 187 10.81 -5.05 10.21
C GLU A 187 9.37 -5.07 9.65
N PHE A 188 8.77 -3.90 9.49
CA PHE A 188 7.44 -3.76 8.91
C PHE A 188 7.41 -4.20 7.44
N LEU A 189 8.39 -3.79 6.62
CA LEU A 189 8.47 -4.16 5.21
C LEU A 189 8.75 -5.66 5.03
N GLU A 190 9.58 -6.25 5.86
CA GLU A 190 9.78 -7.70 5.90
C GLU A 190 8.48 -8.45 6.26
N LEU A 191 7.69 -7.90 7.18
CA LEU A 191 6.37 -8.44 7.49
C LEU A 191 5.45 -8.37 6.26
N LEU A 192 5.43 -7.26 5.52
CA LEU A 192 4.63 -7.12 4.31
C LEU A 192 5.01 -8.12 3.22
N LEU A 193 6.31 -8.39 3.02
CA LEU A 193 6.76 -9.40 2.07
C LEU A 193 6.28 -10.81 2.46
N ARG A 194 6.34 -11.15 3.76
CA ARG A 194 5.79 -12.41 4.25
C ARG A 194 4.28 -12.50 4.04
N LEU A 195 3.55 -11.42 4.34
CA LEU A 195 2.11 -11.37 4.10
C LEU A 195 1.77 -11.53 2.63
N HIS A 196 2.52 -10.90 1.72
CA HIS A 196 2.32 -11.04 0.28
C HIS A 196 2.56 -12.47 -0.21
N LYS A 197 3.57 -13.13 0.33
CA LYS A 197 3.90 -14.51 -0.04
C LYS A 197 2.85 -15.52 0.43
N ASP A 198 2.37 -15.39 1.67
CA ASP A 198 1.68 -16.46 2.37
C ASP A 198 0.17 -16.17 2.60
N TYR A 199 -0.25 -14.90 2.57
CA TYR A 199 -1.61 -14.51 3.00
C TYR A 199 -2.39 -13.65 2.01
N VAL A 200 -1.74 -12.73 1.32
CA VAL A 200 -2.41 -11.69 0.52
C VAL A 200 -1.86 -11.70 -0.90
N LYS A 201 -2.74 -11.91 -1.88
CA LYS A 201 -2.30 -12.02 -3.28
C LYS A 201 -1.76 -10.71 -3.85
N THR A 202 -2.35 -9.57 -3.50
CA THR A 202 -2.01 -8.26 -4.08
C THR A 202 -1.87 -7.23 -2.97
N ILE A 203 -0.79 -6.46 -2.98
CA ILE A 203 -0.58 -5.34 -2.05
C ILE A 203 -0.56 -4.03 -2.85
N ILE A 204 -1.30 -3.03 -2.37
CA ILE A 204 -1.30 -1.67 -2.93
C ILE A 204 -0.75 -0.74 -1.85
N ILE A 205 0.38 -0.08 -2.13
CA ILE A 205 1.07 0.79 -1.17
C ILE A 205 1.01 2.23 -1.68
N VAL A 206 0.36 3.11 -0.93
CA VAL A 206 0.51 4.55 -1.11
C VAL A 206 1.72 5.00 -0.31
N SER A 207 2.69 5.63 -0.96
CA SER A 207 3.87 6.14 -0.27
C SER A 207 4.45 7.38 -0.93
N HIS A 208 5.08 8.23 -0.11
CA HIS A 208 5.97 9.30 -0.55
C HIS A 208 7.45 8.92 -0.39
N ASP A 209 7.76 7.70 0.05
CA ASP A 209 9.10 7.18 0.18
C ASP A 209 9.51 6.42 -1.08
N MET A 210 10.30 7.08 -1.91
CA MET A 210 10.75 6.52 -3.19
C MET A 210 11.71 5.35 -3.03
N ASN A 211 12.46 5.27 -1.91
CA ASN A 211 13.32 4.11 -1.62
C ASN A 211 12.48 2.86 -1.37
N LEU A 212 11.38 2.98 -0.61
CA LEU A 212 10.44 1.89 -0.39
C LEU A 212 9.86 1.40 -1.73
N VAL A 213 9.46 2.34 -2.60
CA VAL A 213 8.86 1.98 -3.89
C VAL A 213 9.87 1.29 -4.80
N ALA A 214 11.11 1.80 -4.86
CA ALA A 214 12.18 1.20 -5.66
C ALA A 214 12.53 -0.22 -5.20
N GLU A 215 12.52 -0.45 -3.89
CA GLU A 215 12.95 -1.72 -3.29
C GLU A 215 11.86 -2.80 -3.31
N TYR A 216 10.59 -2.42 -3.12
CA TYR A 216 9.53 -3.40 -2.82
C TYR A 216 8.42 -3.47 -3.87
N CYS A 217 8.22 -2.43 -4.69
CA CYS A 217 7.13 -2.44 -5.64
C CYS A 217 7.53 -3.09 -6.98
N THR A 218 6.65 -3.95 -7.50
CA THR A 218 6.81 -4.52 -8.84
C THR A 218 6.49 -3.53 -9.93
N ARG A 219 5.46 -2.70 -9.71
CA ARG A 219 5.06 -1.58 -10.56
C ARG A 219 4.53 -0.45 -9.70
N ALA A 220 4.48 0.76 -10.27
CA ALA A 220 3.89 1.91 -9.61
C ALA A 220 3.13 2.82 -10.59
N ALA A 221 2.21 3.63 -10.03
CA ALA A 221 1.55 4.73 -10.73
C ALA A 221 1.91 6.06 -10.08
N VAL A 222 2.25 7.03 -10.91
CA VAL A 222 2.60 8.40 -10.49
C VAL A 222 1.39 9.30 -10.59
N PHE A 223 0.90 9.78 -9.45
CA PHE A 223 -0.21 10.73 -9.37
C PHE A 223 0.30 12.18 -9.36
N SER A 224 -0.31 13.01 -10.17
CA SER A 224 -0.10 14.46 -10.19
C SER A 224 -1.39 15.18 -10.55
N GLY A 225 -1.84 16.12 -9.71
CA GLY A 225 -3.05 16.93 -9.98
C GLY A 225 -4.31 16.12 -10.26
N GLY A 226 -4.52 15.02 -9.53
CA GLY A 226 -5.69 14.13 -9.70
C GLY A 226 -5.58 13.14 -10.88
N LYS A 227 -4.48 13.15 -11.62
CA LYS A 227 -4.25 12.29 -12.79
C LYS A 227 -3.12 11.31 -12.54
N ILE A 228 -3.14 10.19 -13.26
CA ILE A 228 -1.96 9.32 -13.38
C ILE A 228 -1.19 9.81 -14.62
N ILE A 229 0.05 10.24 -14.39
CA ILE A 229 0.94 10.76 -15.44
C ILE A 229 1.90 9.71 -15.97
N ALA A 230 2.14 8.64 -15.20
CA ALA A 230 2.97 7.49 -15.60
C ALA A 230 2.55 6.23 -14.83
N THR A 231 2.76 5.08 -15.46
CA THR A 231 2.65 3.75 -14.82
C THR A 231 3.72 2.85 -15.42
N GLY A 232 4.51 2.19 -14.58
CA GLY A 232 5.60 1.32 -15.02
C GLY A 232 6.31 0.68 -13.84
N THR A 233 7.42 0.00 -14.09
CA THR A 233 8.34 -0.46 -13.06
C THR A 233 9.01 0.73 -12.37
N PRO A 234 9.50 0.60 -11.13
CA PRO A 234 10.25 1.66 -10.47
C PRO A 234 11.42 2.16 -11.34
N LYS A 235 12.13 1.24 -11.99
CA LYS A 235 13.23 1.59 -12.90
C LYS A 235 12.78 2.49 -14.05
N GLU A 236 11.69 2.15 -14.75
CA GLU A 236 11.15 2.96 -15.84
C GLU A 236 10.76 4.36 -15.35
N ILE A 237 10.08 4.44 -14.20
CA ILE A 237 9.61 5.71 -13.63
C ILE A 237 10.78 6.60 -13.20
N PHE A 238 11.71 6.08 -12.42
CA PHE A 238 12.80 6.88 -11.84
C PHE A 238 13.94 7.17 -12.81
N SER A 239 14.00 6.50 -13.96
CA SER A 239 14.94 6.82 -15.04
C SER A 239 14.43 7.91 -15.97
N ASP A 240 13.13 8.20 -15.98
CA ASP A 240 12.54 9.25 -16.84
C ASP A 240 12.52 10.60 -16.13
N LYS A 241 13.46 11.48 -16.52
CA LYS A 241 13.58 12.84 -15.96
C LYS A 241 12.32 13.68 -16.13
N ASN A 242 11.57 13.48 -17.23
CA ASN A 242 10.34 14.24 -17.47
C ASN A 242 9.25 13.85 -16.48
N ILE A 243 9.18 12.55 -16.09
CA ILE A 243 8.24 12.07 -15.06
C ILE A 243 8.61 12.70 -13.73
N ILE A 244 9.89 12.66 -13.34
CA ILE A 244 10.37 13.22 -12.06
C ILE A 244 10.12 14.72 -11.97
N GLU A 245 10.48 15.47 -13.01
CA GLU A 245 10.26 16.93 -13.04
C GLU A 245 8.77 17.29 -12.97
N LYS A 246 7.91 16.64 -13.78
CA LYS A 246 6.46 16.91 -13.80
C LYS A 246 5.76 16.51 -12.51
N SER A 247 6.19 15.42 -11.89
CA SER A 247 5.62 14.94 -10.61
C SER A 247 6.19 15.71 -9.41
N GLY A 248 7.41 16.22 -9.55
CA GLY A 248 8.21 16.80 -8.47
C GLY A 248 8.46 15.78 -7.35
N LEU A 249 8.70 14.53 -7.74
CA LEU A 249 9.15 13.46 -6.85
C LEU A 249 10.65 13.53 -6.64
N ASP A 250 11.09 13.10 -5.47
CA ASP A 250 12.51 12.83 -5.23
C ASP A 250 12.92 11.51 -5.89
N LEU A 251 14.20 11.38 -6.20
CA LEU A 251 14.76 10.11 -6.64
C LEU A 251 15.06 9.19 -5.45
N PRO A 252 14.91 7.87 -5.61
CA PRO A 252 15.50 6.92 -4.67
C PRO A 252 17.00 7.17 -4.51
N LEU A 253 17.54 6.93 -3.33
CA LEU A 253 18.97 7.14 -3.05
C LEU A 253 19.86 6.37 -4.02
N THR A 254 19.53 5.12 -4.30
CA THR A 254 20.22 4.26 -5.25
C THR A 254 20.19 4.81 -6.67
N ALA A 255 19.04 5.34 -7.12
CA ALA A 255 18.91 5.98 -8.43
C ALA A 255 19.81 7.23 -8.53
N ALA A 256 19.78 8.11 -7.51
CA ALA A 256 20.59 9.30 -7.47
C ALA A 256 22.10 8.98 -7.44
N LEU A 257 22.50 7.95 -6.71
CA LEU A 257 23.88 7.47 -6.68
C LEU A 257 24.28 6.84 -8.02
N THR A 258 23.40 6.04 -8.63
CA THR A 258 23.64 5.44 -9.96
C THR A 258 23.90 6.52 -11.01
N GLU A 259 23.09 7.59 -11.08
CA GLU A 259 23.34 8.70 -11.99
C GLU A 259 24.72 9.35 -11.77
N LYS A 260 25.09 9.61 -10.52
CA LYS A 260 26.41 10.19 -10.17
C LYS A 260 27.58 9.29 -10.55
N LEU A 261 27.46 7.98 -10.33
CA LEU A 261 28.51 7.01 -10.64
C LEU A 261 28.57 6.73 -12.13
N LYS A 262 27.44 6.76 -12.84
CA LYS A 262 27.36 6.65 -14.29
C LYS A 262 28.06 7.84 -14.98
N SER A 263 27.87 9.07 -14.48
CA SER A 263 28.57 10.24 -15.01
C SER A 263 30.07 10.20 -14.83
N LYS A 264 30.58 9.40 -13.87
CA LYS A 264 31.99 9.14 -13.62
C LYS A 264 32.52 7.88 -14.33
N GLY A 265 31.71 7.14 -15.06
CA GLY A 265 32.07 5.90 -15.74
C GLY A 265 32.34 4.72 -14.79
N ILE A 266 31.82 4.77 -13.54
CA ILE A 266 32.07 3.74 -12.51
C ILE A 266 31.06 2.60 -12.62
N ILE A 267 29.77 2.90 -12.77
CA ILE A 267 28.70 1.92 -13.05
C ILE A 267 27.90 2.37 -14.26
N THR A 268 27.26 1.42 -14.94
CA THR A 268 26.52 1.71 -16.19
C THR A 268 25.01 1.79 -15.98
N ASP A 269 24.47 0.93 -15.10
CA ASP A 269 23.03 0.80 -14.87
C ASP A 269 22.74 0.11 -13.54
N SER A 270 21.53 0.33 -12.98
CA SER A 270 21.00 -0.36 -11.80
C SER A 270 19.47 -0.47 -11.95
N ASP A 271 18.85 -1.42 -11.29
CA ASP A 271 17.39 -1.48 -11.16
C ASP A 271 16.86 -0.66 -9.97
N PHE A 272 17.79 0.00 -9.27
CA PHE A 272 17.57 0.87 -8.12
C PHE A 272 17.20 0.17 -6.81
N THR A 273 17.23 -1.17 -6.76
CA THR A 273 17.24 -1.89 -5.48
C THR A 273 18.61 -1.74 -4.80
N VAL A 274 18.64 -1.87 -3.48
CA VAL A 274 19.91 -1.81 -2.72
C VAL A 274 20.80 -2.99 -3.09
N GLU A 275 20.23 -4.16 -3.30
CA GLU A 275 20.96 -5.37 -3.67
C GLU A 275 21.68 -5.21 -5.02
N ASP A 276 20.95 -4.92 -6.10
CA ASP A 276 21.54 -4.75 -7.44
C ASP A 276 22.58 -3.62 -7.48
N PHE A 277 22.28 -2.48 -6.84
CA PHE A 277 23.22 -1.36 -6.77
C PHE A 277 24.51 -1.77 -6.08
N THR A 278 24.43 -2.49 -4.94
CA THR A 278 25.58 -2.91 -4.16
C THR A 278 26.44 -3.92 -4.92
N GLU A 279 25.82 -4.91 -5.57
CA GLU A 279 26.52 -5.91 -6.39
C GLU A 279 27.30 -5.22 -7.52
N LYS A 280 26.67 -4.33 -8.26
CA LYS A 280 27.31 -3.60 -9.37
C LYS A 280 28.44 -2.70 -8.87
N LEU A 281 28.27 -2.06 -7.73
CA LEU A 281 29.33 -1.24 -7.13
C LEU A 281 30.53 -2.09 -6.70
N ILE A 282 30.30 -3.25 -6.09
CA ILE A 282 31.39 -4.20 -5.71
C ILE A 282 32.17 -4.66 -6.95
N VAL A 283 31.46 -5.04 -8.01
CA VAL A 283 32.09 -5.44 -9.27
C VAL A 283 32.93 -4.31 -9.86
N ALA A 284 32.40 -3.09 -9.86
CA ALA A 284 33.12 -1.92 -10.35
C ALA A 284 34.42 -1.63 -9.54
N LEU A 285 34.34 -1.72 -8.22
CA LEU A 285 35.51 -1.50 -7.34
C LEU A 285 36.58 -2.58 -7.54
N LYS A 286 36.19 -3.85 -7.68
CA LYS A 286 37.12 -4.95 -7.95
C LYS A 286 37.84 -4.79 -9.31
N ASN A 287 37.19 -4.20 -10.29
CA ASN A 287 37.76 -3.96 -11.62
C ASN A 287 38.54 -2.64 -11.74
N GLY A 288 38.94 -2.04 -10.60
CA GLY A 288 39.74 -0.81 -10.57
C GLY A 288 38.95 0.46 -10.94
N GLY A 289 37.64 0.45 -10.72
CA GLY A 289 36.78 1.61 -10.96
C GLY A 289 36.49 1.91 -12.43
N LYS A 290 36.94 1.04 -13.36
CA LYS A 290 36.63 1.14 -14.79
C LYS A 290 35.76 -0.05 -15.19
N ILE A 291 34.48 0.16 -15.35
CA ILE A 291 33.61 -0.75 -16.09
C ILE A 291 33.72 -0.35 -17.57
N ARG A 292 34.20 -1.27 -18.37
CA ARG A 292 34.13 -1.17 -19.83
C ARG A 292 32.71 -1.46 -20.33
#